data_8acfd8a888667aa733b869d499788f15
#
_entry.id   8acfd8a888667aa733b869d499788f15
#
_cell.length_a   1.000
_cell.length_b   1.000
_cell.length_c   1.000
_cell.angle_alpha   90.00
_cell.angle_beta   90.00
_cell.angle_gamma   90.00
#
_symmetry.space_group_name_H-M   'P 1'
#
loop_
_entity.id
_entity.type
_entity.pdbx_description
1 polymer ?
#
loop_
_entity_poly.entity_id
_entity_poly.type
_entity_poly.pdbx_seq_one_letter_code
_entity_poly.pdbx_strand_id
1 'polypeptide(L)'
;MDERASRRVTTLASHLAGHRDVRLNPTAGSGSFGRSWGRKRGADAVLGSVQLAPDVAEAVRRRGPVVALESTIISHGMPYPDNLSMAREVEAIVRANGATPATIAIVDGVPRVGLTDDQLARLAKLGPSALKVSRRDVASCIARGATGATTVSATMLLAHRAGVEIFVTGGVGGVHRDGHVTMDVSADLTELGKTPVCVVCAGAKSVLDIPRTLEYLETQGACVLGYGVDEFPAFFTRKSGCVAPGRVDSPREAAAVVKAGRRLGLGGTVLAVPIPAEHEADGATSERAIERALAEAKEVGISGNASTPFLLKRIRELTGGKSLESNVALVKNNARVGARVAVELAGLDARNEDR
;
A
#
# COMPACT_ATOMS: atom_id res chain seq x y z
N MET A 1 -52.86 -0.98 17.85
CA MET A 1 -51.81 -1.90 17.36
C MET A 1 -52.21 -2.33 15.96
N ASP A 2 -51.41 -2.01 15.00
CA ASP A 2 -51.74 -2.07 13.57
C ASP A 2 -51.74 -3.52 13.04
N GLU A 3 -52.86 -3.90 12.47
CA GLU A 3 -53.13 -5.24 11.90
C GLU A 3 -52.12 -5.62 10.76
N ARG A 4 -51.45 -4.61 10.20
CA ARG A 4 -50.40 -4.79 9.18
C ARG A 4 -49.08 -5.26 9.79
N ALA A 5 -48.77 -4.92 11.03
CA ALA A 5 -47.54 -5.38 11.72
C ALA A 5 -47.70 -6.87 12.10
N SER A 6 -48.86 -7.33 12.50
CA SER A 6 -49.15 -8.71 12.89
C SER A 6 -49.03 -9.68 11.66
N ARG A 7 -49.45 -9.27 10.47
CA ARG A 7 -49.32 -10.09 9.25
C ARG A 7 -47.86 -10.28 8.78
N ARG A 8 -47.00 -9.28 9.00
CA ARG A 8 -45.57 -9.39 8.65
C ARG A 8 -44.81 -10.38 9.53
N VAL A 9 -45.14 -10.45 10.82
CA VAL A 9 -44.49 -11.40 11.76
C VAL A 9 -44.92 -12.84 11.45
N THR A 10 -46.17 -13.07 11.07
CA THR A 10 -46.67 -14.43 10.72
C THR A 10 -46.03 -14.95 9.42
N THR A 11 -45.75 -14.07 8.44
CA THR A 11 -45.14 -14.48 7.17
C THR A 11 -43.65 -14.81 7.35
N LEU A 12 -42.94 -14.15 8.26
CA LEU A 12 -41.53 -14.46 8.61
C LEU A 12 -41.41 -15.78 9.40
N ALA A 13 -42.34 -16.09 10.26
CA ALA A 13 -42.36 -17.34 11.04
C ALA A 13 -42.61 -18.58 10.14
N SER A 14 -43.43 -18.45 9.10
CA SER A 14 -43.68 -19.55 8.17
C SER A 14 -42.52 -19.86 7.23
N HIS A 15 -41.64 -18.88 6.93
CA HIS A 15 -40.41 -19.09 6.14
C HIS A 15 -39.28 -19.78 6.91
N LEU A 16 -39.29 -19.69 8.24
CA LEU A 16 -38.28 -20.30 9.11
C LEU A 16 -38.62 -21.75 9.52
N ALA A 17 -39.88 -22.17 9.33
CA ALA A 17 -40.35 -23.50 9.72
C ALA A 17 -40.22 -24.59 8.59
N GLY A 18 -39.76 -24.21 7.40
CA GLY A 18 -39.76 -25.05 6.19
C GLY A 18 -38.52 -25.89 5.89
N HIS A 19 -37.52 -25.94 6.78
CA HIS A 19 -36.34 -26.75 6.55
C HIS A 19 -36.08 -27.75 7.68
N ARG A 20 -36.86 -28.84 7.70
CA ARG A 20 -36.50 -30.10 8.38
C ARG A 20 -36.65 -31.25 7.40
N ASP A 21 -35.61 -32.12 7.40
CA ASP A 21 -35.54 -33.47 6.86
C ASP A 21 -35.33 -33.63 5.33
N VAL A 22 -34.06 -33.48 4.92
CA VAL A 22 -33.55 -34.29 3.79
C VAL A 22 -32.74 -35.43 4.40
N ARG A 23 -33.36 -36.64 4.51
CA ARG A 23 -32.66 -37.90 4.81
C ARG A 23 -31.82 -38.28 3.60
N LEU A 24 -30.50 -38.36 3.77
CA LEU A 24 -29.61 -38.99 2.80
C LEU A 24 -29.80 -40.49 2.82
N ASN A 25 -30.20 -41.03 1.70
CA ASN A 25 -30.31 -42.47 1.46
C ASN A 25 -28.95 -42.97 0.94
N PRO A 26 -28.28 -43.93 1.60
CA PRO A 26 -27.01 -44.47 1.15
C PRO A 26 -27.21 -45.78 0.39
N THR A 27 -27.45 -45.76 -0.91
CA THR A 27 -27.13 -46.90 -1.80
C THR A 27 -27.17 -46.46 -3.25
N ALA A 28 -26.08 -46.57 -3.93
CA ALA A 28 -25.87 -47.14 -5.25
C ALA A 28 -24.79 -46.42 -6.06
N GLY A 29 -23.81 -47.18 -6.51
CA GLY A 29 -23.07 -46.88 -7.74
C GLY A 29 -21.59 -46.54 -7.57
N SER A 30 -20.77 -47.57 -7.39
CA SER A 30 -19.33 -47.54 -7.65
C SER A 30 -19.06 -47.20 -9.13
N GLY A 31 -18.70 -45.96 -9.39
CA GLY A 31 -18.16 -45.48 -10.66
C GLY A 31 -16.82 -44.84 -10.38
N SER A 32 -15.72 -45.59 -10.62
CA SER A 32 -14.37 -45.13 -10.49
C SER A 32 -14.06 -44.03 -11.52
N PHE A 33 -14.08 -42.76 -11.11
CA PHE A 33 -13.35 -41.70 -11.77
C PHE A 33 -12.13 -41.37 -10.92
N GLY A 34 -11.19 -42.28 -10.91
CA GLY A 34 -9.83 -42.11 -10.38
C GLY A 34 -9.03 -41.21 -11.31
N ARG A 35 -9.12 -39.91 -11.19
CA ARG A 35 -8.03 -39.01 -11.53
C ARG A 35 -7.27 -38.71 -10.24
N SER A 36 -6.25 -39.49 -10.01
CA SER A 36 -5.24 -39.23 -8.99
C SER A 36 -4.61 -37.86 -9.30
N TRP A 37 -5.04 -36.84 -8.59
CA TRP A 37 -4.24 -35.64 -8.44
C TRP A 37 -3.06 -36.03 -7.55
N GLY A 38 -2.00 -36.51 -8.17
CA GLY A 38 -0.72 -36.72 -7.50
C GLY A 38 -0.27 -35.36 -6.95
N ARG A 39 -0.46 -35.17 -5.66
CA ARG A 39 0.08 -34.04 -4.91
C ARG A 39 1.59 -34.10 -5.02
N LYS A 40 2.17 -33.32 -5.92
CA LYS A 40 3.57 -32.93 -5.87
C LYS A 40 3.70 -31.98 -4.68
N ARG A 41 3.92 -32.52 -3.48
CA ARG A 41 4.06 -31.76 -2.23
C ARG A 41 5.17 -30.69 -2.24
N GLY A 42 6.03 -30.66 -3.27
CA GLY A 42 7.05 -29.64 -3.45
C GLY A 42 6.59 -28.39 -4.21
N ALA A 43 5.63 -28.52 -5.15
CA ALA A 43 5.17 -27.40 -5.95
C ALA A 43 4.10 -26.55 -5.21
N ASP A 44 3.22 -27.21 -4.44
CA ASP A 44 2.18 -26.51 -3.67
C ASP A 44 2.75 -25.70 -2.48
N ALA A 45 3.89 -26.12 -1.92
CA ALA A 45 4.55 -25.40 -0.83
C ALA A 45 5.21 -24.08 -1.28
N VAL A 46 5.50 -23.91 -2.59
CA VAL A 46 6.13 -22.72 -3.16
C VAL A 46 5.07 -21.72 -3.67
N LEU A 47 3.88 -22.21 -4.03
CA LEU A 47 2.83 -21.36 -4.55
C LEU A 47 2.27 -20.45 -3.44
N GLY A 48 2.54 -19.15 -3.55
CA GLY A 48 2.10 -18.14 -2.58
C GLY A 48 3.02 -17.91 -1.38
N SER A 49 4.15 -18.64 -1.26
CA SER A 49 5.16 -18.31 -0.26
C SER A 49 5.90 -17.02 -0.61
N VAL A 50 6.06 -16.14 0.38
CA VAL A 50 6.86 -14.92 0.20
C VAL A 50 8.34 -15.29 0.25
N GLN A 51 9.09 -14.93 -0.79
CA GLN A 51 10.53 -15.14 -0.86
C GLN A 51 11.27 -13.85 -0.49
N LEU A 52 12.15 -13.94 0.50
CA LEU A 52 12.99 -12.84 0.96
C LEU A 52 14.36 -12.89 0.28
N ALA A 53 14.91 -11.73 -0.06
CA ALA A 53 16.32 -11.64 -0.43
C ALA A 53 17.20 -12.04 0.76
N PRO A 54 18.41 -12.58 0.54
CA PRO A 54 19.26 -13.09 1.63
C PRO A 54 19.57 -12.06 2.72
N ASP A 55 19.85 -10.83 2.36
CA ASP A 55 20.11 -9.71 3.28
C ASP A 55 18.86 -9.31 4.06
N VAL A 56 17.69 -9.30 3.41
CA VAL A 56 16.39 -9.06 4.07
C VAL A 56 16.06 -10.19 5.04
N ALA A 57 16.23 -11.45 4.62
CA ALA A 57 15.98 -12.61 5.48
C ALA A 57 16.86 -12.60 6.73
N GLU A 58 18.14 -12.24 6.58
CA GLU A 58 19.08 -12.11 7.69
C GLU A 58 18.69 -10.96 8.63
N ALA A 59 18.33 -9.79 8.07
CA ALA A 59 17.89 -8.65 8.86
C ALA A 59 16.62 -8.97 9.66
N VAL A 60 15.61 -9.58 9.03
CA VAL A 60 14.35 -9.98 9.70
C VAL A 60 14.62 -11.01 10.80
N ARG A 61 15.47 -12.03 10.53
CA ARG A 61 15.84 -13.05 11.51
C ARG A 61 16.49 -12.46 12.77
N ARG A 62 17.31 -11.42 12.59
CA ARG A 62 17.98 -10.69 13.69
C ARG A 62 17.12 -9.59 14.29
N ARG A 63 15.85 -9.44 13.86
CA ARG A 63 14.99 -8.30 14.22
C ARG A 63 15.68 -6.94 13.96
N GLY A 64 16.52 -6.90 12.94
CA GLY A 64 17.19 -5.69 12.48
C GLY A 64 16.25 -4.76 11.72
N PRO A 65 16.67 -3.51 11.47
CA PRO A 65 15.86 -2.53 10.77
C PRO A 65 15.69 -2.88 9.30
N VAL A 66 14.46 -3.05 8.84
CA VAL A 66 14.10 -3.30 7.44
C VAL A 66 13.06 -2.29 7.00
N VAL A 67 13.20 -1.80 5.77
CA VAL A 67 12.26 -0.86 5.14
C VAL A 67 11.75 -1.47 3.85
N ALA A 68 10.44 -1.75 3.78
CA ALA A 68 9.76 -2.12 2.56
C ALA A 68 9.65 -0.93 1.60
N LEU A 69 9.71 -1.19 0.30
CA LEU A 69 9.55 -0.20 -0.77
C LEU A 69 8.55 -0.75 -1.79
N GLU A 70 7.59 0.07 -2.24
CA GLU A 70 6.66 -0.34 -3.29
C GLU A 70 7.33 -0.36 -4.67
N SER A 71 6.69 -1.01 -5.62
CA SER A 71 7.20 -1.08 -6.99
C SER A 71 6.27 -0.45 -8.04
N THR A 72 5.03 -0.08 -7.68
CA THR A 72 4.16 0.65 -8.62
C THR A 72 4.74 1.99 -9.01
N ILE A 73 5.44 2.68 -8.10
CA ILE A 73 6.14 3.93 -8.42
C ILE A 73 7.20 3.72 -9.51
N ILE A 74 7.84 2.54 -9.54
CA ILE A 74 8.85 2.19 -10.54
C ILE A 74 8.19 1.93 -11.90
N SER A 75 7.15 1.09 -11.95
CA SER A 75 6.56 0.63 -13.21
C SER A 75 5.52 1.58 -13.79
N HIS A 76 4.79 2.32 -12.95
CA HIS A 76 3.64 3.13 -13.37
C HIS A 76 3.75 4.61 -12.96
N GLY A 77 4.76 4.97 -12.15
CA GLY A 77 4.93 6.34 -11.65
C GLY A 77 5.94 7.17 -12.43
N MET A 78 6.92 6.53 -13.05
CA MET A 78 8.05 7.21 -13.70
C MET A 78 8.48 6.48 -14.98
N PRO A 79 9.04 7.20 -15.99
CA PRO A 79 9.58 6.57 -17.18
C PRO A 79 10.93 5.90 -16.91
N TYR A 80 11.29 4.92 -17.73
CA TYR A 80 12.66 4.42 -17.82
C TYR A 80 13.55 5.43 -18.58
N PRO A 81 14.80 5.71 -18.18
CA PRO A 81 15.57 5.06 -17.09
C PRO A 81 15.42 5.71 -15.71
N ASP A 82 14.71 6.84 -15.58
CA ASP A 82 14.60 7.63 -14.34
C ASP A 82 14.03 6.80 -13.19
N ASN A 83 13.09 5.90 -13.47
CA ASN A 83 12.50 5.00 -12.49
C ASN A 83 13.51 4.05 -11.86
N LEU A 84 14.46 3.52 -12.64
CA LEU A 84 15.52 2.64 -12.13
C LEU A 84 16.54 3.42 -11.29
N SER A 85 16.95 4.60 -11.77
CA SER A 85 17.87 5.48 -11.04
C SER A 85 17.27 5.86 -9.69
N MET A 86 16.03 6.31 -9.67
CA MET A 86 15.31 6.67 -8.44
C MET A 86 15.22 5.49 -7.48
N ALA A 87 14.86 4.30 -7.96
CA ALA A 87 14.73 3.11 -7.10
C ALA A 87 16.06 2.74 -6.44
N ARG A 88 17.16 2.71 -7.20
CA ARG A 88 18.50 2.46 -6.67
C ARG A 88 18.95 3.51 -5.65
N GLU A 89 18.67 4.78 -5.93
CA GLU A 89 19.01 5.87 -5.01
C GLU A 89 18.21 5.77 -3.71
N VAL A 90 16.92 5.43 -3.76
CA VAL A 90 16.09 5.23 -2.57
C VAL A 90 16.61 4.07 -1.73
N GLU A 91 16.95 2.93 -2.35
CA GLU A 91 17.59 1.81 -1.64
C GLU A 91 18.93 2.21 -1.01
N ALA A 92 19.76 2.97 -1.74
CA ALA A 92 21.03 3.48 -1.21
C ALA A 92 20.82 4.41 -0.01
N ILE A 93 19.81 5.29 -0.04
CA ILE A 93 19.45 6.16 1.08
C ILE A 93 19.03 5.33 2.30
N VAL A 94 18.22 4.29 2.13
CA VAL A 94 17.82 3.40 3.23
C VAL A 94 19.06 2.75 3.85
N ARG A 95 19.97 2.19 3.04
CA ARG A 95 21.23 1.58 3.53
C ARG A 95 22.12 2.61 4.26
N ALA A 96 22.28 3.80 3.71
CA ALA A 96 23.09 4.88 4.31
C ALA A 96 22.53 5.36 5.66
N ASN A 97 21.24 5.14 5.95
CA ASN A 97 20.61 5.46 7.22
C ASN A 97 20.46 4.22 8.14
N GLY A 98 21.21 3.15 7.89
CA GLY A 98 21.36 2.01 8.80
C GLY A 98 20.26 0.94 8.71
N ALA A 99 19.41 0.96 7.69
CA ALA A 99 18.36 -0.04 7.49
C ALA A 99 18.58 -0.85 6.20
N THR A 100 17.98 -2.03 6.14
CA THR A 100 17.99 -2.90 4.95
C THR A 100 16.78 -2.56 4.06
N PRO A 101 16.97 -2.13 2.81
CA PRO A 101 15.86 -1.91 1.89
C PRO A 101 15.31 -3.22 1.37
N ALA A 102 14.00 -3.28 1.20
CA ALA A 102 13.30 -4.44 0.67
C ALA A 102 12.25 -3.99 -0.36
N THR A 103 12.67 -3.78 -1.61
CA THR A 103 11.73 -3.51 -2.71
C THR A 103 10.86 -4.74 -2.97
N ILE A 104 9.53 -4.55 -3.00
CA ILE A 104 8.55 -5.63 -3.08
C ILE A 104 7.88 -5.64 -4.46
N ALA A 105 7.84 -6.81 -5.09
CA ALA A 105 7.12 -7.07 -6.33
C ALA A 105 6.74 -8.55 -6.42
N ILE A 106 5.86 -8.89 -7.37
CA ILE A 106 5.64 -10.28 -7.79
C ILE A 106 6.43 -10.47 -9.10
N VAL A 107 7.39 -11.38 -9.10
CA VAL A 107 8.23 -11.68 -10.27
C VAL A 107 7.95 -13.11 -10.71
N ASP A 108 7.42 -13.26 -11.95
CA ASP A 108 7.08 -14.56 -12.52
C ASP A 108 6.21 -15.42 -11.57
N GLY A 109 5.19 -14.80 -10.98
CA GLY A 109 4.26 -15.41 -10.02
C GLY A 109 4.82 -15.61 -8.61
N VAL A 110 6.03 -15.18 -8.32
CA VAL A 110 6.66 -15.34 -7.00
C VAL A 110 6.67 -13.99 -6.26
N PRO A 111 5.97 -13.86 -5.12
CA PRO A 111 6.07 -12.67 -4.27
C PRO A 111 7.48 -12.56 -3.68
N ARG A 112 8.15 -11.45 -3.95
CA ARG A 112 9.52 -11.19 -3.47
C ARG A 112 9.55 -9.97 -2.57
N VAL A 113 10.27 -10.09 -1.48
CA VAL A 113 10.59 -9.03 -0.53
C VAL A 113 12.11 -8.82 -0.52
N GLY A 114 12.54 -7.76 -1.16
CA GLY A 114 13.90 -7.58 -1.64
C GLY A 114 14.06 -8.13 -3.06
N LEU A 115 14.35 -7.24 -4.01
CA LEU A 115 14.66 -7.60 -5.39
C LEU A 115 16.18 -7.63 -5.58
N THR A 116 16.67 -8.53 -6.42
CA THR A 116 18.04 -8.41 -6.95
C THR A 116 18.10 -7.23 -7.93
N ASP A 117 19.31 -6.71 -8.18
CA ASP A 117 19.48 -5.60 -9.14
C ASP A 117 18.94 -5.95 -10.54
N ASP A 118 19.12 -7.20 -10.99
CA ASP A 118 18.58 -7.69 -12.26
C ASP A 118 17.04 -7.69 -12.27
N GLN A 119 16.42 -8.14 -11.17
CA GLN A 119 14.95 -8.13 -11.03
C GLN A 119 14.40 -6.70 -11.02
N LEU A 120 15.07 -5.80 -10.30
CA LEU A 120 14.73 -4.38 -10.25
C LEU A 120 14.85 -3.73 -11.62
N ALA A 121 15.97 -3.96 -12.33
CA ALA A 121 16.21 -3.45 -13.67
C ALA A 121 15.19 -4.00 -14.69
N ARG A 122 14.88 -5.31 -14.59
CA ARG A 122 13.84 -5.94 -15.43
C ARG A 122 12.46 -5.31 -15.20
N LEU A 123 12.07 -5.12 -13.94
CA LEU A 123 10.79 -4.51 -13.58
C LEU A 123 10.71 -3.05 -14.06
N ALA A 124 11.78 -2.28 -13.91
CA ALA A 124 11.86 -0.91 -14.39
C ALA A 124 11.71 -0.81 -15.91
N LYS A 125 12.36 -1.72 -16.67
CA LYS A 125 12.24 -1.79 -18.14
C LYS A 125 10.85 -2.22 -18.60
N LEU A 126 10.20 -3.15 -17.91
CA LEU A 126 8.82 -3.54 -18.19
C LEU A 126 7.87 -2.34 -18.07
N GLY A 127 8.13 -1.43 -17.13
CA GLY A 127 7.32 -0.23 -16.95
C GLY A 127 5.82 -0.57 -16.90
N PRO A 128 4.97 0.15 -17.64
CA PRO A 128 3.51 -0.06 -17.66
C PRO A 128 3.05 -1.44 -18.18
N SER A 129 3.95 -2.24 -18.77
CA SER A 129 3.64 -3.61 -19.19
C SER A 129 3.61 -4.60 -18.02
N ALA A 130 4.21 -4.27 -16.88
CA ALA A 130 4.01 -5.03 -15.65
C ALA A 130 2.59 -4.83 -15.12
N LEU A 131 1.99 -5.87 -14.52
CA LEU A 131 0.67 -5.72 -13.91
C LEU A 131 0.74 -4.74 -12.73
N LYS A 132 -0.23 -3.85 -12.61
CA LYS A 132 -0.43 -3.05 -11.40
C LYS A 132 -1.22 -3.88 -10.41
N VAL A 133 -0.56 -4.33 -9.35
CA VAL A 133 -1.12 -5.30 -8.40
C VAL A 133 -1.50 -4.60 -7.09
N SER A 134 -2.79 -4.51 -6.81
CA SER A 134 -3.31 -4.20 -5.48
C SER A 134 -3.60 -5.48 -4.70
N ARG A 135 -4.03 -5.37 -3.44
CA ARG A 135 -4.32 -6.55 -2.61
C ARG A 135 -5.18 -7.60 -3.31
N ARG A 136 -6.26 -7.18 -3.99
CA ARG A 136 -7.18 -8.10 -4.67
C ARG A 136 -6.54 -8.87 -5.82
N ASP A 137 -5.47 -8.32 -6.42
CA ASP A 137 -4.85 -8.85 -7.62
C ASP A 137 -3.70 -9.83 -7.31
N VAL A 138 -3.23 -9.88 -6.05
CA VAL A 138 -2.05 -10.67 -5.63
C VAL A 138 -2.23 -12.14 -5.98
N ALA A 139 -3.32 -12.77 -5.56
CA ALA A 139 -3.55 -14.19 -5.82
C ALA A 139 -3.63 -14.51 -7.32
N SER A 140 -4.30 -13.66 -8.09
CA SER A 140 -4.42 -13.81 -9.55
C SER A 140 -3.07 -13.64 -10.26
N CYS A 141 -2.25 -12.68 -9.83
CA CYS A 141 -0.90 -12.47 -10.37
C CYS A 141 -0.01 -13.70 -10.13
N ILE A 142 -0.02 -14.24 -8.91
CA ILE A 142 0.71 -15.45 -8.52
C ILE A 142 0.25 -16.65 -9.35
N ALA A 143 -1.06 -16.90 -9.40
CA ALA A 143 -1.63 -18.07 -10.08
C ALA A 143 -1.33 -18.09 -11.59
N ARG A 144 -1.20 -16.92 -12.21
CA ARG A 144 -0.85 -16.76 -13.63
C ARG A 144 0.64 -16.82 -13.93
N GLY A 145 1.50 -16.92 -12.91
CA GLY A 145 2.95 -16.80 -13.10
C GLY A 145 3.38 -15.43 -13.65
N ALA A 146 2.59 -14.37 -13.40
CA ALA A 146 2.80 -13.06 -13.99
C ALA A 146 3.78 -12.20 -13.18
N THR A 147 4.36 -11.19 -13.84
CA THR A 147 5.14 -10.15 -13.16
C THR A 147 4.27 -8.93 -12.90
N GLY A 148 4.25 -8.47 -11.66
CA GLY A 148 3.45 -7.36 -11.20
C GLY A 148 4.15 -6.46 -10.20
N ALA A 149 3.93 -5.15 -10.37
CA ALA A 149 4.35 -4.11 -9.45
C ALA A 149 3.29 -3.90 -8.37
N THR A 150 3.71 -3.92 -7.11
CA THR A 150 2.81 -3.83 -5.95
C THR A 150 2.47 -2.38 -5.61
N THR A 151 1.18 -2.10 -5.39
CA THR A 151 0.69 -0.84 -4.82
C THR A 151 0.93 -0.79 -3.32
N VAL A 152 0.59 0.31 -2.65
CA VAL A 152 0.68 0.42 -1.20
C VAL A 152 -0.01 -0.75 -0.51
N SER A 153 -1.27 -1.07 -0.87
CA SER A 153 -2.01 -2.16 -0.23
C SER A 153 -1.37 -3.54 -0.42
N ALA A 154 -0.87 -3.86 -1.62
CA ALA A 154 -0.19 -5.12 -1.85
C ALA A 154 1.19 -5.17 -1.18
N THR A 155 1.90 -4.05 -1.15
CA THR A 155 3.20 -3.93 -0.47
C THR A 155 3.05 -4.12 1.03
N MET A 156 2.07 -3.47 1.67
CA MET A 156 1.78 -3.65 3.10
C MET A 156 1.49 -5.12 3.44
N LEU A 157 0.62 -5.77 2.66
CA LEU A 157 0.30 -7.18 2.84
C LEU A 157 1.54 -8.07 2.81
N LEU A 158 2.39 -7.91 1.78
CA LEU A 158 3.58 -8.75 1.59
C LEU A 158 4.69 -8.40 2.60
N ALA A 159 4.86 -7.12 2.93
CA ALA A 159 5.78 -6.66 3.97
C ALA A 159 5.42 -7.29 5.33
N HIS A 160 4.16 -7.20 5.74
CA HIS A 160 3.69 -7.80 6.98
C HIS A 160 3.90 -9.32 7.01
N ARG A 161 3.63 -10.02 5.92
CA ARG A 161 3.89 -11.47 5.79
C ARG A 161 5.36 -11.84 5.90
N ALA A 162 6.24 -10.91 5.56
CA ALA A 162 7.69 -11.05 5.71
C ALA A 162 8.23 -10.59 7.08
N GLY A 163 7.38 -10.07 7.96
CA GLY A 163 7.80 -9.52 9.26
C GLY A 163 8.40 -8.11 9.17
N VAL A 164 8.11 -7.36 8.09
CA VAL A 164 8.59 -5.98 7.90
C VAL A 164 7.49 -5.00 8.32
N GLU A 165 7.80 -4.09 9.22
CA GLU A 165 6.83 -3.19 9.87
C GLU A 165 6.92 -1.73 9.37
N ILE A 166 8.01 -1.34 8.71
CA ILE A 166 8.18 0.00 8.14
C ILE A 166 8.20 -0.09 6.63
N PHE A 167 7.38 0.73 6.00
CA PHE A 167 7.25 0.82 4.56
C PHE A 167 7.34 2.29 4.12
N VAL A 168 8.13 2.56 3.09
CA VAL A 168 8.31 3.91 2.53
C VAL A 168 7.76 3.99 1.12
N THR A 169 7.00 5.04 0.85
CA THR A 169 6.46 5.36 -0.47
C THR A 169 6.45 6.87 -0.71
N GLY A 170 6.07 7.31 -1.91
CA GLY A 170 5.84 8.72 -2.21
C GLY A 170 4.58 9.25 -1.52
N GLY A 171 3.46 8.61 -1.75
CA GLY A 171 2.17 8.98 -1.17
C GLY A 171 1.15 7.86 -1.27
N VAL A 172 0.24 7.79 -0.32
CA VAL A 172 -0.84 6.80 -0.30
C VAL A 172 -1.95 7.16 -1.28
N GLY A 173 -2.71 6.15 -1.68
CA GLY A 173 -4.01 6.34 -2.31
C GLY A 173 -5.02 6.90 -1.31
N GLY A 174 -6.16 7.36 -1.81
CA GLY A 174 -7.20 7.97 -0.97
C GLY A 174 -8.57 7.88 -1.62
N VAL A 175 -9.49 8.72 -1.17
CA VAL A 175 -10.79 8.93 -1.78
C VAL A 175 -10.59 9.84 -3.01
N HIS A 176 -11.07 9.45 -4.17
CA HIS A 176 -11.05 10.29 -5.37
C HIS A 176 -11.98 11.49 -5.23
N ARG A 177 -11.70 12.63 -5.93
CA ARG A 177 -12.50 13.86 -5.78
C ARG A 177 -13.99 13.65 -6.07
N ASP A 178 -14.34 12.74 -7.00
CA ASP A 178 -15.73 12.32 -7.26
C ASP A 178 -16.14 11.07 -6.47
N GLY A 179 -15.40 10.69 -5.43
CA GLY A 179 -15.59 9.46 -4.64
C GLY A 179 -16.96 9.35 -3.97
N HIS A 180 -17.60 10.48 -3.66
CA HIS A 180 -18.96 10.53 -3.09
C HIS A 180 -20.04 10.09 -4.09
N VAL A 181 -19.74 10.10 -5.39
CA VAL A 181 -20.64 9.63 -6.45
C VAL A 181 -20.20 8.26 -6.97
N THR A 182 -18.90 8.09 -7.19
CA THR A 182 -18.34 6.90 -7.85
C THR A 182 -17.98 5.77 -6.90
N MET A 183 -17.87 6.06 -5.60
CA MET A 183 -17.30 5.16 -4.59
C MET A 183 -15.85 4.73 -4.93
N ASP A 184 -15.13 5.53 -5.74
CA ASP A 184 -13.73 5.26 -6.06
C ASP A 184 -12.84 5.64 -4.88
N VAL A 185 -12.56 4.63 -4.06
CA VAL A 185 -11.75 4.68 -2.85
C VAL A 185 -10.60 3.70 -2.99
N SER A 186 -9.39 4.14 -2.74
CA SER A 186 -8.21 3.28 -2.82
C SER A 186 -8.24 2.14 -1.80
N ALA A 187 -7.87 0.94 -2.25
CA ALA A 187 -7.66 -0.20 -1.37
C ALA A 187 -6.58 0.04 -0.30
N ASP A 188 -5.71 1.04 -0.50
CA ASP A 188 -4.67 1.41 0.45
C ASP A 188 -5.28 1.80 1.81
N LEU A 189 -6.41 2.54 1.80
CA LEU A 189 -7.07 3.00 3.03
C LEU A 189 -7.61 1.83 3.86
N THR A 190 -8.25 0.87 3.19
CA THR A 190 -8.77 -0.34 3.87
C THR A 190 -7.63 -1.24 4.35
N GLU A 191 -6.50 -1.29 3.63
CA GLU A 191 -5.33 -2.04 4.06
C GLU A 191 -4.69 -1.43 5.29
N LEU A 192 -4.61 -0.09 5.36
CA LEU A 192 -4.13 0.66 6.52
C LEU A 192 -4.94 0.34 7.79
N GLY A 193 -6.25 0.11 7.66
CA GLY A 193 -7.08 -0.32 8.79
C GLY A 193 -6.84 -1.77 9.26
N LYS A 194 -6.18 -2.61 8.45
CA LYS A 194 -6.07 -4.06 8.71
C LYS A 194 -4.67 -4.57 8.99
N THR A 195 -3.66 -3.95 8.38
CA THR A 195 -2.30 -4.48 8.31
C THR A 195 -1.36 -3.60 9.13
N PRO A 196 -0.75 -4.12 10.21
CA PRO A 196 0.07 -3.35 11.14
C PRO A 196 1.45 -3.00 10.54
N VAL A 197 1.45 -2.14 9.55
CA VAL A 197 2.65 -1.60 8.90
C VAL A 197 2.58 -0.08 8.92
N CYS A 198 3.66 0.57 9.32
CA CYS A 198 3.79 2.02 9.27
C CYS A 198 4.20 2.44 7.86
N VAL A 199 3.36 3.22 7.21
CA VAL A 199 3.59 3.77 5.86
C VAL A 199 4.09 5.20 5.99
N VAL A 200 5.37 5.40 5.69
CA VAL A 200 6.04 6.71 5.67
C VAL A 200 5.89 7.29 4.28
N CYS A 201 5.19 8.41 4.15
CA CYS A 201 4.81 8.99 2.86
C CYS A 201 4.67 10.52 2.96
N ALA A 202 4.51 11.21 1.84
CA ALA A 202 4.22 12.65 1.83
C ALA A 202 2.71 12.96 1.90
N GLY A 203 1.95 12.14 2.63
CA GLY A 203 0.49 12.22 2.71
C GLY A 203 -0.21 11.48 1.58
N ALA A 204 -1.47 11.84 1.31
CA ALA A 204 -2.22 11.35 0.16
C ALA A 204 -1.74 12.02 -1.14
N LYS A 205 -1.81 11.30 -2.27
CA LYS A 205 -1.48 11.89 -3.58
C LYS A 205 -2.37 13.10 -3.85
N SER A 206 -1.79 14.18 -4.35
CA SER A 206 -2.44 15.49 -4.54
C SER A 206 -3.70 15.50 -5.42
N VAL A 207 -3.88 14.46 -6.25
CA VAL A 207 -5.07 14.30 -7.10
C VAL A 207 -6.32 13.84 -6.33
N LEU A 208 -6.18 13.51 -5.05
CA LEU A 208 -7.21 12.93 -4.19
C LEU A 208 -7.92 13.99 -3.34
N ASP A 209 -9.04 13.62 -2.78
CA ASP A 209 -9.79 14.39 -1.79
C ASP A 209 -9.20 14.13 -0.39
N ILE A 210 -8.35 15.03 0.08
CA ILE A 210 -7.63 14.85 1.35
C ILE A 210 -8.60 14.87 2.55
N PRO A 211 -9.55 15.79 2.68
CA PRO A 211 -10.51 15.76 3.77
C PRO A 211 -11.24 14.41 3.87
N ARG A 212 -11.82 13.91 2.78
CA ARG A 212 -12.52 12.62 2.77
C ARG A 212 -11.58 11.44 3.00
N THR A 213 -10.33 11.55 2.58
CA THR A 213 -9.32 10.53 2.84
C THR A 213 -9.01 10.41 4.32
N LEU A 214 -8.89 11.51 5.05
CA LEU A 214 -8.68 11.52 6.50
C LEU A 214 -9.88 10.95 7.26
N GLU A 215 -11.11 11.32 6.89
CA GLU A 215 -12.34 10.76 7.47
C GLU A 215 -12.46 9.24 7.22
N TYR A 216 -12.07 8.78 6.02
CA TYR A 216 -12.09 7.36 5.73
C TYR A 216 -11.04 6.59 6.54
N LEU A 217 -9.85 7.16 6.73
CA LEU A 217 -8.80 6.58 7.57
C LEU A 217 -9.23 6.47 9.03
N GLU A 218 -9.91 7.49 9.56
CA GLU A 218 -10.53 7.46 10.89
C GLU A 218 -11.53 6.30 11.01
N THR A 219 -12.46 6.19 10.06
CA THR A 219 -13.45 5.10 10.00
C THR A 219 -12.79 3.72 9.97
N GLN A 220 -11.63 3.58 9.32
CA GLN A 220 -10.86 2.34 9.28
C GLN A 220 -10.03 2.10 10.56
N GLY A 221 -9.98 3.05 11.47
CA GLY A 221 -9.17 2.98 12.69
C GLY A 221 -7.65 3.06 12.44
N ALA A 222 -7.24 3.64 11.31
CA ALA A 222 -5.84 3.81 10.97
C ALA A 222 -5.24 5.00 11.72
N CYS A 223 -4.08 4.83 12.35
CA CYS A 223 -3.35 5.90 13.00
C CYS A 223 -2.74 6.85 11.95
N VAL A 224 -2.97 8.16 12.06
CA VAL A 224 -2.43 9.17 11.14
C VAL A 224 -1.64 10.21 11.90
N LEU A 225 -0.37 10.40 11.53
CA LEU A 225 0.59 11.27 12.19
C LEU A 225 1.27 12.21 11.20
N GLY A 226 1.32 13.49 11.53
CA GLY A 226 2.22 14.45 10.91
C GLY A 226 3.64 14.34 11.51
N TYR A 227 4.67 14.29 10.68
CA TYR A 227 6.05 14.28 11.12
C TYR A 227 6.61 15.71 11.18
N GLY A 228 6.76 16.25 12.39
CA GLY A 228 7.22 17.61 12.64
C GLY A 228 6.25 18.71 12.20
N VAL A 229 4.99 18.36 11.93
CA VAL A 229 3.96 19.30 11.42
C VAL A 229 2.59 18.98 12.02
N ASP A 230 1.79 20.03 12.18
CA ASP A 230 0.40 19.94 12.66
C ASP A 230 -0.60 19.82 11.51
N GLU A 231 -0.18 20.13 10.29
CA GLU A 231 -1.00 20.08 9.10
C GLU A 231 -0.62 18.87 8.24
N PHE A 232 -1.62 18.11 7.76
CA PHE A 232 -1.38 16.94 6.92
C PHE A 232 -0.85 17.39 5.54
N PRO A 233 0.31 16.88 5.07
CA PRO A 233 0.90 17.32 3.82
C PRO A 233 0.12 16.82 2.60
N ALA A 234 0.16 17.60 1.50
CA ALA A 234 -0.56 17.34 0.25
C ALA A 234 0.36 16.90 -0.89
N PHE A 235 1.31 16.01 -0.61
CA PHE A 235 2.22 15.40 -1.57
C PHE A 235 3.21 16.41 -2.17
N PHE A 236 2.81 17.24 -3.15
CA PHE A 236 3.66 18.25 -3.77
C PHE A 236 3.79 19.52 -2.93
N THR A 237 2.91 19.72 -1.97
CA THR A 237 2.91 20.85 -1.06
C THR A 237 2.95 20.40 0.40
N ARG A 238 3.55 21.23 1.23
CA ARG A 238 3.71 20.96 2.67
C ARG A 238 2.39 21.09 3.44
N LYS A 239 1.41 21.76 2.84
CA LYS A 239 0.12 22.11 3.44
C LYS A 239 -1.03 21.64 2.58
N SER A 240 -2.08 21.14 3.22
CA SER A 240 -3.33 20.71 2.57
C SER A 240 -4.56 21.49 3.03
N GLY A 241 -4.43 22.34 4.05
CA GLY A 241 -5.56 22.95 4.76
C GLY A 241 -6.21 22.02 5.78
N CYS A 242 -5.75 20.79 5.96
CA CYS A 242 -6.30 19.82 6.89
C CYS A 242 -5.33 19.58 8.06
N VAL A 243 -5.87 19.59 9.28
CA VAL A 243 -5.09 19.26 10.49
C VAL A 243 -4.73 17.77 10.47
N ALA A 244 -3.49 17.42 10.80
CA ALA A 244 -3.11 16.04 11.02
C ALA A 244 -3.71 15.54 12.35
N PRO A 245 -4.33 14.33 12.39
CA PRO A 245 -4.95 13.81 13.61
C PRO A 245 -3.99 13.66 14.80
N GLY A 246 -2.71 13.44 14.53
CA GLY A 246 -1.65 13.40 15.54
C GLY A 246 -0.34 13.94 14.98
N ARG A 247 0.62 14.19 15.89
CA ARG A 247 1.96 14.69 15.56
C ARG A 247 3.04 13.91 16.31
N VAL A 248 4.15 13.69 15.65
CA VAL A 248 5.41 13.21 16.25
C VAL A 248 6.57 14.05 15.72
N ASP A 249 7.55 14.32 16.56
CA ASP A 249 8.66 15.22 16.24
C ASP A 249 10.00 14.49 16.05
N SER A 250 10.02 13.18 16.26
CA SER A 250 11.24 12.37 16.14
C SER A 250 10.98 10.96 15.60
N PRO A 251 12.00 10.32 14.99
CA PRO A 251 11.90 8.91 14.61
C PRO A 251 11.61 7.98 15.78
N ARG A 252 12.10 8.30 16.97
CA ARG A 252 11.89 7.53 18.19
C ARG A 252 10.43 7.58 18.66
N GLU A 253 9.80 8.75 18.61
CA GLU A 253 8.37 8.90 18.91
C GLU A 253 7.52 8.11 17.92
N ALA A 254 7.79 8.23 16.61
CA ALA A 254 7.10 7.44 15.59
C ALA A 254 7.26 5.93 15.84
N ALA A 255 8.48 5.46 16.13
CA ALA A 255 8.74 4.06 16.47
C ALA A 255 7.98 3.60 17.74
N ALA A 256 7.86 4.47 18.74
CA ALA A 256 7.10 4.17 19.98
C ALA A 256 5.61 4.00 19.67
N VAL A 257 5.02 4.84 18.81
CA VAL A 257 3.62 4.69 18.38
C VAL A 257 3.42 3.38 17.62
N VAL A 258 4.28 3.06 16.65
CA VAL A 258 4.23 1.80 15.89
C VAL A 258 4.30 0.60 16.85
N LYS A 259 5.22 0.62 17.79
CA LYS A 259 5.36 -0.46 18.80
C LYS A 259 4.13 -0.59 19.67
N ALA A 260 3.52 0.51 20.11
CA ALA A 260 2.29 0.50 20.90
C ALA A 260 1.11 -0.08 20.10
N GLY A 261 0.93 0.35 18.86
CA GLY A 261 -0.09 -0.18 17.96
C GLY A 261 0.05 -1.70 17.74
N ARG A 262 1.27 -2.16 17.45
CA ARG A 262 1.58 -3.60 17.32
C ARG A 262 1.20 -4.41 18.57
N ARG A 263 1.54 -3.92 19.75
CA ARG A 263 1.21 -4.59 21.02
C ARG A 263 -0.28 -4.72 21.27
N LEU A 264 -1.06 -3.78 20.77
CA LEU A 264 -2.52 -3.77 20.89
C LEU A 264 -3.23 -4.50 19.73
N GLY A 265 -2.48 -4.97 18.72
CA GLY A 265 -3.07 -5.61 17.53
C GLY A 265 -3.85 -4.62 16.66
N LEU A 266 -3.47 -3.34 16.66
CA LEU A 266 -4.11 -2.30 15.83
C LEU A 266 -3.67 -2.43 14.35
N GLY A 267 -4.38 -1.71 13.47
CA GLY A 267 -4.03 -1.59 12.06
C GLY A 267 -2.74 -0.81 11.81
N GLY A 268 -2.57 -0.35 10.56
CA GLY A 268 -1.39 0.39 10.13
C GLY A 268 -1.37 1.84 10.64
N THR A 269 -0.22 2.46 10.41
CA THR A 269 0.02 3.87 10.73
C THR A 269 0.43 4.60 9.46
N VAL A 270 -0.13 5.77 9.20
CA VAL A 270 0.37 6.73 8.21
C VAL A 270 1.27 7.73 8.92
N LEU A 271 2.55 7.77 8.57
CA LEU A 271 3.49 8.80 8.98
C LEU A 271 3.69 9.77 7.81
N ALA A 272 3.00 10.90 7.88
CA ALA A 272 2.98 11.89 6.82
C ALA A 272 4.14 12.89 7.00
N VAL A 273 5.13 12.79 6.10
CA VAL A 273 6.35 13.59 6.10
C VAL A 273 6.25 14.67 5.02
N PRO A 274 6.28 15.95 5.36
CA PRO A 274 6.18 17.01 4.35
C PRO A 274 7.38 16.97 3.40
N ILE A 275 7.13 17.29 2.12
CA ILE A 275 8.19 17.50 1.14
C ILE A 275 9.20 18.54 1.66
N PRO A 276 10.53 18.41 1.41
CA PRO A 276 11.50 19.45 1.74
C PRO A 276 11.10 20.78 1.10
N ALA A 277 11.27 21.89 1.85
CA ALA A 277 10.78 23.19 1.44
C ALA A 277 11.37 23.66 0.09
N GLU A 278 12.62 23.33 -0.17
CA GLU A 278 13.34 23.64 -1.40
C GLU A 278 12.83 22.89 -2.64
N HIS A 279 12.01 21.85 -2.44
CA HIS A 279 11.42 21.05 -3.50
C HIS A 279 9.90 21.14 -3.55
N GLU A 280 9.32 22.00 -2.69
CA GLU A 280 7.89 22.25 -2.69
C GLU A 280 7.45 22.87 -4.01
N ALA A 281 6.42 22.28 -4.62
CA ALA A 281 5.87 22.84 -5.85
C ALA A 281 5.00 24.08 -5.56
N ASP A 282 4.93 25.00 -6.53
CA ASP A 282 3.95 26.09 -6.44
C ASP A 282 2.51 25.53 -6.38
N GLY A 283 1.84 25.76 -5.25
CA GLY A 283 0.53 25.18 -4.96
C GLY A 283 -0.52 25.56 -6.00
N ALA A 284 -0.57 26.82 -6.42
CA ALA A 284 -1.55 27.29 -7.39
C ALA A 284 -1.34 26.70 -8.79
N THR A 285 -0.07 26.55 -9.20
CA THR A 285 0.27 25.91 -10.48
C THR A 285 -0.02 24.41 -10.45
N SER A 286 0.27 23.76 -9.31
CA SER A 286 -0.02 22.35 -9.12
C SER A 286 -1.52 22.07 -9.15
N GLU A 287 -2.33 22.88 -8.47
CA GLU A 287 -3.79 22.70 -8.44
C GLU A 287 -4.41 22.89 -9.83
N ARG A 288 -4.02 23.93 -10.58
CA ARG A 288 -4.47 24.10 -11.99
C ARG A 288 -4.10 22.90 -12.88
N ALA A 289 -2.91 22.35 -12.70
CA ALA A 289 -2.50 21.17 -13.46
C ALA A 289 -3.32 19.93 -13.07
N ILE A 290 -3.63 19.77 -11.80
CA ILE A 290 -4.48 18.68 -11.28
C ILE A 290 -5.90 18.79 -11.81
N GLU A 291 -6.54 19.96 -11.69
CA GLU A 291 -7.90 20.20 -12.18
C GLU A 291 -8.00 19.90 -13.69
N ARG A 292 -7.03 20.38 -14.48
CA ARG A 292 -7.00 20.12 -15.91
C ARG A 292 -6.82 18.62 -16.21
N ALA A 293 -5.91 17.93 -15.53
CA ALA A 293 -5.70 16.51 -15.73
C ALA A 293 -6.96 15.68 -15.36
N LEU A 294 -7.69 16.08 -14.32
CA LEU A 294 -8.95 15.45 -13.91
C LEU A 294 -10.04 15.66 -14.97
N ALA A 295 -10.17 16.87 -15.51
CA ALA A 295 -11.13 17.16 -16.57
C ALA A 295 -10.85 16.31 -17.82
N GLU A 296 -9.59 16.27 -18.28
CA GLU A 296 -9.17 15.46 -19.42
C GLU A 296 -9.39 13.95 -19.16
N ALA A 297 -9.12 13.43 -17.95
CA ALA A 297 -9.39 12.04 -17.59
C ALA A 297 -10.88 11.70 -17.74
N LYS A 298 -11.75 12.61 -17.30
CA LYS A 298 -13.20 12.46 -17.42
C LYS A 298 -13.68 12.45 -18.87
N GLU A 299 -13.15 13.36 -19.70
CA GLU A 299 -13.48 13.44 -21.14
C GLU A 299 -13.13 12.14 -21.88
N VAL A 300 -11.99 11.52 -21.56
CA VAL A 300 -11.56 10.28 -22.22
C VAL A 300 -12.00 9.00 -21.48
N GLY A 301 -12.83 9.12 -20.42
CA GLY A 301 -13.43 7.99 -19.73
C GLY A 301 -12.45 7.17 -18.87
N ILE A 302 -11.34 7.76 -18.42
CA ILE A 302 -10.36 7.07 -17.55
C ILE A 302 -10.93 6.89 -16.15
N SER A 303 -10.91 5.65 -15.65
CA SER A 303 -11.43 5.31 -14.32
C SER A 303 -10.64 4.16 -13.65
N GLY A 304 -10.85 3.95 -12.35
CA GLY A 304 -10.30 2.85 -11.58
C GLY A 304 -8.76 2.79 -11.60
N ASN A 305 -8.19 1.62 -11.87
CA ASN A 305 -6.74 1.39 -11.81
C ASN A 305 -5.91 2.28 -12.75
N ALA A 306 -6.50 2.77 -13.84
CA ALA A 306 -5.83 3.63 -14.82
C ALA A 306 -5.77 5.09 -14.38
N SER A 307 -6.62 5.54 -13.46
CA SER A 307 -6.74 6.95 -13.06
C SER A 307 -5.42 7.54 -12.56
N THR A 308 -4.84 6.96 -11.52
CA THR A 308 -3.61 7.51 -10.91
C THR A 308 -2.42 7.58 -11.89
N PRO A 309 -2.08 6.53 -12.67
CA PRO A 309 -1.00 6.60 -13.67
C PRO A 309 -1.25 7.68 -14.73
N PHE A 310 -2.47 7.78 -15.23
CA PHE A 310 -2.85 8.81 -16.21
C PHE A 310 -2.67 10.21 -15.63
N LEU A 311 -3.22 10.47 -14.45
CA LEU A 311 -3.17 11.78 -13.81
C LEU A 311 -1.73 12.22 -13.51
N LEU A 312 -0.90 11.34 -12.93
CA LEU A 312 0.49 11.68 -12.64
C LEU A 312 1.29 11.96 -13.91
N LYS A 313 1.09 11.17 -14.98
CA LYS A 313 1.72 11.42 -16.27
C LYS A 313 1.29 12.79 -16.83
N ARG A 314 -0.01 13.08 -16.81
CA ARG A 314 -0.55 14.32 -17.37
C ARG A 314 -0.11 15.55 -16.58
N ILE A 315 -0.10 15.47 -15.24
CA ILE A 315 0.42 16.55 -14.39
C ILE A 315 1.90 16.81 -14.69
N ARG A 316 2.71 15.77 -14.88
CA ARG A 316 4.12 15.94 -15.27
C ARG A 316 4.25 16.72 -16.57
N GLU A 317 3.46 16.40 -17.57
CA GLU A 317 3.44 17.11 -18.87
C GLU A 317 3.03 18.58 -18.68
N LEU A 318 1.96 18.84 -17.92
CA LEU A 318 1.43 20.18 -17.66
C LEU A 318 2.37 21.05 -16.81
N THR A 319 3.21 20.43 -15.98
CA THR A 319 4.19 21.14 -15.11
C THR A 319 5.60 21.19 -15.71
N GLY A 320 5.78 20.75 -16.96
CA GLY A 320 7.10 20.73 -17.61
C GLY A 320 8.14 19.88 -16.87
N GLY A 321 7.72 18.79 -16.21
CA GLY A 321 8.60 17.87 -15.48
C GLY A 321 8.79 18.20 -13.99
N LYS A 322 8.47 19.39 -13.50
CA LYS A 322 8.68 19.82 -12.11
C LYS A 322 8.01 18.89 -11.09
N SER A 323 6.81 18.39 -11.38
CA SER A 323 6.12 17.44 -10.50
C SER A 323 6.87 16.12 -10.34
N LEU A 324 7.64 15.68 -11.35
CA LEU A 324 8.50 14.50 -11.24
C LEU A 324 9.69 14.77 -10.31
N GLU A 325 10.33 15.93 -10.44
CA GLU A 325 11.43 16.33 -9.56
C GLU A 325 10.98 16.40 -8.09
N SER A 326 9.83 17.02 -7.82
CA SER A 326 9.22 17.05 -6.49
C SER A 326 8.92 15.63 -5.97
N ASN A 327 8.37 14.75 -6.82
CA ASN A 327 8.09 13.36 -6.45
C ASN A 327 9.37 12.59 -6.08
N VAL A 328 10.43 12.74 -6.84
CA VAL A 328 11.74 12.12 -6.52
C VAL A 328 12.28 12.65 -5.19
N ALA A 329 12.20 13.95 -4.95
CA ALA A 329 12.69 14.59 -3.73
C ALA A 329 11.92 14.11 -2.49
N LEU A 330 10.58 14.08 -2.55
CA LEU A 330 9.77 13.63 -1.40
C LEU A 330 9.99 12.15 -1.09
N VAL A 331 10.14 11.27 -2.07
CA VAL A 331 10.41 9.84 -1.83
C VAL A 331 11.77 9.64 -1.16
N LYS A 332 12.80 10.36 -1.61
CA LYS A 332 14.13 10.33 -0.99
C LYS A 332 14.10 10.83 0.46
N ASN A 333 13.32 11.87 0.74
CA ASN A 333 13.14 12.37 2.09
C ASN A 333 12.40 11.37 2.99
N ASN A 334 11.32 10.78 2.48
CA ASN A 334 10.57 9.73 3.18
C ASN A 334 11.46 8.53 3.49
N ALA A 335 12.36 8.14 2.57
CA ALA A 335 13.31 7.06 2.76
C ALA A 335 14.28 7.32 3.93
N ARG A 336 14.80 8.56 4.06
CA ARG A 336 15.65 8.94 5.21
C ARG A 336 14.88 8.81 6.53
N VAL A 337 13.66 9.35 6.58
CA VAL A 337 12.83 9.31 7.79
C VAL A 337 12.46 7.87 8.11
N GLY A 338 11.95 7.10 7.13
CA GLY A 338 11.52 5.71 7.34
C GLY A 338 12.66 4.80 7.79
N ALA A 339 13.86 4.95 7.23
CA ALA A 339 15.03 4.19 7.67
C ALA A 339 15.40 4.49 9.13
N ARG A 340 15.37 5.75 9.55
CA ARG A 340 15.60 6.15 10.95
C ARG A 340 14.53 5.62 11.89
N VAL A 341 13.25 5.62 11.48
CA VAL A 341 12.17 5.03 12.26
C VAL A 341 12.37 3.52 12.42
N ALA A 342 12.79 2.82 11.36
CA ALA A 342 13.08 1.39 11.42
C ALA A 342 14.24 1.08 12.38
N VAL A 343 15.30 1.89 12.38
CA VAL A 343 16.43 1.75 13.32
C VAL A 343 15.99 1.97 14.77
N GLU A 344 15.20 3.01 15.04
CA GLU A 344 14.66 3.26 16.38
C GLU A 344 13.72 2.14 16.85
N LEU A 345 12.88 1.60 15.95
CA LEU A 345 11.97 0.51 16.28
C LEU A 345 12.75 -0.75 16.68
N ALA A 346 13.75 -1.14 15.88
CA ALA A 346 14.63 -2.27 16.19
C ALA A 346 15.36 -2.06 17.54
N GLY A 347 15.85 -0.86 17.81
CA GLY A 347 16.49 -0.50 19.08
C GLY A 347 15.52 -0.52 20.29
N LEU A 348 14.24 -0.19 20.08
CA LEU A 348 13.22 -0.32 21.12
C LEU A 348 12.89 -1.78 21.42
N ASP A 349 12.94 -2.67 20.43
CA ASP A 349 12.67 -4.09 20.63
C ASP A 349 13.81 -4.79 21.36
N ALA A 350 15.06 -4.52 21.01
CA ALA A 350 16.22 -5.06 21.70
C ALA A 350 16.23 -4.72 23.21
N ARG A 351 15.92 -3.49 23.58
CA ARG A 351 15.88 -3.06 24.99
C ARG A 351 14.81 -3.72 25.87
N ASN A 352 13.81 -4.39 25.28
CA ASN A 352 12.78 -5.10 26.04
C ASN A 352 13.10 -6.58 26.27
N GLU A 353 14.04 -7.15 25.53
CA GLU A 353 14.50 -8.52 25.75
C GLU A 353 15.51 -8.61 26.91
N ASP A 354 16.14 -7.48 27.25
CA ASP A 354 17.08 -7.37 28.39
C ASP A 354 16.37 -7.12 29.74
N ARG A 355 15.03 -7.05 29.77
CA ARG A 355 14.22 -6.87 31.00
C ARG A 355 13.32 -8.06 31.26
#